data_df08970a1c7c494e84ae92b919e4b065
#
_entry.id   df08970a1c7c494e84ae92b919e4b065
#
_cell.length_a   1.000
_cell.length_b   1.000
_cell.length_c   1.000
_cell.angle_alpha   90.00
_cell.angle_beta   90.00
_cell.angle_gamma   90.00
#
_symmetry.space_group_name_H-M   'P 1'
#
loop_
_entity.id
_entity.type
_entity.pdbx_description
1 polymer ?
#
loop_
_entity_poly.entity_id
_entity_poly.type
_entity_poly.pdbx_seq_one_letter_code
_entity_poly.pdbx_strand_id
1 'polypeptide(L)'
;MTLLCFCLFLAAVIGCLLTGYSLIWALLFGLVLFFLLGLKNGFPVRDLLSMAWSKGKDSLIVVPVFLIIGIVMALWRSSGTIAFFLYHGLKGISPSWFLLMAFLLSAALSFALGTSYGVTGTCGVILITLARSGNVDLALAAGAILSGAYFGDRCSPMSSCATLVAACTGTQLYANVREMLKTAALPTVLTIAIFAVLSFRNPISAVDQTVLASLSENFSLHWATLLPAVVMLILPLLKVPVRWAMAISAVCAFGLTVLLQGMPLGVALRTSVLGFQPVQPELQSILTGGGLVSMISTCIIVFTTSLYAGILEGIDALAPAHAWVERLAEKIGLFPTSMAVSAVLASVFCNQAVTVLMDEQLLADSYRKRGASRTELAMDISNSGVLIAGLVPWSIAISVPLSMLNVGNEAILRCALIYLIPLCYLPTKRFFRAGQNPPSERT
;
A
#
# COMPACT_ATOMS: atom_id res chain seq x y z
N MET A 1 -14.49 -26.87 -10.99
CA MET A 1 -15.44 -25.75 -10.96
C MET A 1 -14.85 -24.53 -10.25
N THR A 2 -14.20 -24.69 -9.13
CA THR A 2 -13.49 -23.62 -8.41
C THR A 2 -12.54 -22.82 -9.31
N LEU A 3 -11.71 -23.52 -10.11
CA LEU A 3 -10.82 -22.87 -11.10
C LEU A 3 -11.58 -22.02 -12.11
N LEU A 4 -12.73 -22.53 -12.63
CA LEU A 4 -13.57 -21.76 -13.56
C LEU A 4 -14.10 -20.47 -12.93
N CYS A 5 -14.53 -20.53 -11.66
CA CYS A 5 -14.98 -19.33 -10.93
C CYS A 5 -13.84 -18.31 -10.80
N PHE A 6 -12.62 -18.76 -10.46
CA PHE A 6 -11.46 -17.88 -10.40
C PHE A 6 -11.13 -17.26 -11.77
N CYS A 7 -11.16 -18.05 -12.85
CA CYS A 7 -10.93 -17.52 -14.21
C CYS A 7 -12.00 -16.50 -14.61
N LEU A 8 -13.28 -16.74 -14.32
CA LEU A 8 -14.37 -15.79 -14.61
C LEU A 8 -14.24 -14.51 -13.78
N PHE A 9 -13.87 -14.62 -12.52
CA PHE A 9 -13.61 -13.46 -11.67
C PHE A 9 -12.46 -12.62 -12.21
N LEU A 10 -11.31 -13.24 -12.52
CA LEU A 10 -10.16 -12.55 -13.10
C LEU A 10 -10.50 -11.91 -14.45
N ALA A 11 -11.26 -12.59 -15.30
CA ALA A 11 -11.72 -12.04 -16.57
C ALA A 11 -12.61 -10.80 -16.37
N ALA A 12 -13.51 -10.82 -15.38
CA ALA A 12 -14.35 -9.67 -15.05
C ALA A 12 -13.51 -8.48 -14.53
N VAL A 13 -12.51 -8.75 -13.68
CA VAL A 13 -11.60 -7.71 -13.17
C VAL A 13 -10.76 -7.10 -14.30
N ILE A 14 -10.16 -7.92 -15.15
CA ILE A 14 -9.40 -7.47 -16.32
C ILE A 14 -10.31 -6.69 -17.29
N GLY A 15 -11.53 -7.17 -17.51
CA GLY A 15 -12.53 -6.48 -18.33
C GLY A 15 -12.85 -5.08 -17.81
N CYS A 16 -13.07 -4.92 -16.49
CA CYS A 16 -13.29 -3.60 -15.87
C CYS A 16 -12.07 -2.69 -16.04
N LEU A 17 -10.85 -3.21 -15.88
CA LEU A 17 -9.62 -2.42 -16.06
C LEU A 17 -9.45 -1.93 -17.50
N LEU A 18 -9.69 -2.79 -18.48
CA LEU A 18 -9.54 -2.45 -19.90
C LEU A 18 -10.61 -1.48 -20.39
N THR A 19 -11.81 -1.57 -19.83
CA THR A 19 -12.96 -0.73 -20.24
C THR A 19 -13.09 0.57 -19.40
N GLY A 20 -12.28 0.72 -18.34
CA GLY A 20 -12.34 1.88 -17.44
C GLY A 20 -13.56 1.88 -16.49
N TYR A 21 -14.32 0.77 -16.41
CA TYR A 21 -15.39 0.65 -15.42
C TYR A 21 -14.84 0.50 -13.99
N SER A 22 -15.65 0.91 -13.02
CA SER A 22 -15.30 0.77 -11.61
C SER A 22 -15.08 -0.70 -11.24
N LEU A 23 -13.94 -0.98 -10.60
CA LEU A 23 -13.60 -2.32 -10.09
C LEU A 23 -14.63 -2.88 -9.10
N ILE A 24 -15.43 -2.02 -8.46
CA ILE A 24 -16.49 -2.42 -7.53
C ILE A 24 -17.45 -3.42 -8.21
N TRP A 25 -17.78 -3.24 -9.49
CA TRP A 25 -18.66 -4.15 -10.21
C TRP A 25 -18.08 -5.54 -10.37
N ALA A 26 -16.79 -5.64 -10.70
CA ALA A 26 -16.11 -6.93 -10.80
C ALA A 26 -16.02 -7.64 -9.42
N LEU A 27 -15.80 -6.88 -8.35
CA LEU A 27 -15.73 -7.44 -6.99
C LEU A 27 -17.12 -7.91 -6.49
N LEU A 28 -18.18 -7.16 -6.78
CA LEU A 28 -19.55 -7.59 -6.49
C LEU A 28 -19.93 -8.84 -7.29
N PHE A 29 -19.54 -8.89 -8.58
CA PHE A 29 -19.71 -10.10 -9.39
C PHE A 29 -18.95 -11.29 -8.77
N GLY A 30 -17.71 -11.08 -8.31
CA GLY A 30 -16.92 -12.08 -7.60
C GLY A 30 -17.60 -12.57 -6.32
N LEU A 31 -18.17 -11.66 -5.54
CA LEU A 31 -18.92 -12.02 -4.32
C LEU A 31 -20.09 -12.95 -4.65
N VAL A 32 -20.89 -12.61 -5.66
CA VAL A 32 -22.02 -13.46 -6.11
C VAL A 32 -21.50 -14.81 -6.63
N LEU A 33 -20.45 -14.80 -7.42
CA LEU A 33 -19.88 -16.01 -8.03
C LEU A 33 -19.35 -16.98 -6.96
N PHE A 34 -18.62 -16.49 -5.96
CA PHE A 34 -18.08 -17.32 -4.88
C PHE A 34 -19.17 -17.77 -3.89
N PHE A 35 -20.21 -16.96 -3.70
CA PHE A 35 -21.40 -17.38 -2.94
C PHE A 35 -22.10 -18.56 -3.64
N LEU A 36 -22.30 -18.49 -4.95
CA LEU A 36 -22.89 -19.58 -5.75
C LEU A 36 -22.00 -20.83 -5.74
N LEU A 37 -20.68 -20.65 -5.75
CA LEU A 37 -19.73 -21.75 -5.61
C LEU A 37 -19.91 -22.47 -4.26
N GLY A 38 -20.08 -21.71 -3.16
CA GLY A 38 -20.32 -22.26 -1.83
C GLY A 38 -21.63 -23.05 -1.76
N LEU A 39 -22.72 -22.52 -2.35
CA LEU A 39 -24.00 -23.23 -2.44
C LEU A 39 -23.86 -24.57 -3.18
N LYS A 40 -23.13 -24.57 -4.30
CA LYS A 40 -22.88 -25.78 -5.10
C LYS A 40 -22.03 -26.81 -4.35
N ASN A 41 -21.11 -26.37 -3.48
CA ASN A 41 -20.33 -27.25 -2.64
C ASN A 41 -21.14 -27.81 -1.45
N GLY A 42 -22.44 -27.51 -1.35
CA GLY A 42 -23.35 -28.07 -0.36
C GLY A 42 -23.45 -27.25 0.94
N PHE A 43 -22.84 -26.08 1.02
CA PHE A 43 -22.97 -25.21 2.19
C PHE A 43 -24.32 -24.49 2.21
N PRO A 44 -25.06 -24.46 3.33
CA PRO A 44 -26.31 -23.74 3.43
C PRO A 44 -26.10 -22.23 3.39
N VAL A 45 -27.08 -21.48 2.89
CA VAL A 45 -27.05 -20.00 2.78
C VAL A 45 -26.62 -19.34 4.09
N ARG A 46 -27.15 -19.85 5.23
CA ARG A 46 -26.87 -19.30 6.57
C ARG A 46 -25.37 -19.37 6.91
N ASP A 47 -24.72 -20.50 6.60
CA ASP A 47 -23.29 -20.70 6.90
C ASP A 47 -22.42 -19.81 5.99
N LEU A 48 -22.76 -19.71 4.70
CA LEU A 48 -22.07 -18.82 3.77
C LEU A 48 -22.17 -17.36 4.19
N LEU A 49 -23.35 -16.91 4.64
CA LEU A 49 -23.52 -15.54 5.18
C LEU A 49 -22.73 -15.35 6.47
N SER A 50 -22.66 -16.37 7.33
CA SER A 50 -21.86 -16.32 8.56
C SER A 50 -20.36 -16.23 8.25
N MET A 51 -19.86 -17.04 7.31
CA MET A 51 -18.47 -17.02 6.84
C MET A 51 -18.11 -15.63 6.24
N ALA A 52 -18.96 -15.13 5.35
CA ALA A 52 -18.79 -13.79 4.76
C ALA A 52 -18.76 -12.72 5.84
N TRP A 53 -19.72 -12.71 6.75
CA TRP A 53 -19.82 -11.72 7.82
C TRP A 53 -18.67 -11.79 8.81
N SER A 54 -18.17 -12.97 9.10
CA SER A 54 -17.03 -13.17 10.02
C SER A 54 -15.79 -12.39 9.57
N LYS A 55 -15.45 -12.42 8.29
CA LYS A 55 -14.32 -11.65 7.74
C LYS A 55 -14.73 -10.21 7.38
N GLY A 56 -15.98 -10.01 6.95
CA GLY A 56 -16.51 -8.67 6.68
C GLY A 56 -16.42 -7.75 7.90
N LYS A 57 -16.80 -8.23 9.08
CA LYS A 57 -16.68 -7.43 10.33
C LYS A 57 -15.25 -7.09 10.70
N ASP A 58 -14.27 -7.96 10.37
CA ASP A 58 -12.85 -7.67 10.62
C ASP A 58 -12.39 -6.47 9.78
N SER A 59 -12.91 -6.35 8.54
CA SER A 59 -12.62 -5.20 7.70
C SER A 59 -13.23 -3.88 8.22
N LEU A 60 -14.32 -3.93 8.98
CA LEU A 60 -14.92 -2.74 9.60
C LEU A 60 -13.98 -2.06 10.60
N ILE A 61 -12.97 -2.78 11.13
CA ILE A 61 -11.93 -2.19 11.98
C ILE A 61 -11.03 -1.23 11.18
N VAL A 62 -10.87 -1.49 9.89
CA VAL A 62 -9.99 -0.69 9.00
C VAL A 62 -10.74 0.48 8.35
N VAL A 63 -12.05 0.35 8.15
CA VAL A 63 -12.88 1.41 7.54
C VAL A 63 -12.74 2.78 8.22
N PRO A 64 -12.79 2.91 9.56
CA PRO A 64 -12.57 4.20 10.22
C PRO A 64 -11.22 4.83 9.90
N VAL A 65 -10.18 4.02 9.70
CA VAL A 65 -8.85 4.51 9.33
C VAL A 65 -8.88 5.17 7.95
N PHE A 66 -9.55 4.58 6.98
CA PHE A 66 -9.70 5.18 5.64
C PHE A 66 -10.52 6.47 5.69
N LEU A 67 -11.60 6.50 6.46
CA LEU A 67 -12.40 7.71 6.63
C LEU A 67 -11.58 8.85 7.25
N ILE A 68 -10.77 8.55 8.29
CA ILE A 68 -9.86 9.53 8.90
C ILE A 68 -8.82 10.01 7.88
N ILE A 69 -8.27 9.13 7.04
CA ILE A 69 -7.34 9.52 5.96
C ILE A 69 -8.00 10.55 5.05
N GLY A 70 -9.21 10.30 4.59
CA GLY A 70 -9.94 11.25 3.75
C GLY A 70 -10.09 12.64 4.42
N ILE A 71 -10.45 12.65 5.70
CA ILE A 71 -10.58 13.88 6.50
C ILE A 71 -9.21 14.59 6.64
N VAL A 72 -8.15 13.87 7.01
CA VAL A 72 -6.77 14.41 7.12
C VAL A 72 -6.36 15.06 5.81
N MET A 73 -6.56 14.35 4.68
CA MET A 73 -6.19 14.85 3.36
C MET A 73 -6.88 16.17 2.99
N ALA A 74 -8.16 16.34 3.32
CA ALA A 74 -8.88 17.58 3.09
C ALA A 74 -8.40 18.71 4.02
N LEU A 75 -8.24 18.39 5.31
CA LEU A 75 -7.84 19.37 6.32
C LEU A 75 -6.39 19.82 6.18
N TRP A 76 -5.47 18.95 5.75
CA TRP A 76 -4.10 19.36 5.46
C TRP A 76 -4.00 20.34 4.29
N ARG A 77 -4.95 20.24 3.34
CA ARG A 77 -5.07 21.20 2.23
C ARG A 77 -5.63 22.54 2.72
N SER A 78 -6.73 22.50 3.47
CA SER A 78 -7.41 23.70 3.95
C SER A 78 -6.68 24.42 5.09
N SER A 79 -5.91 23.72 5.93
CA SER A 79 -5.13 24.32 7.02
C SER A 79 -3.86 25.05 6.57
N GLY A 80 -3.52 24.95 5.28
CA GLY A 80 -2.27 25.50 4.77
C GLY A 80 -1.05 24.60 4.97
N THR A 81 -1.21 23.41 5.58
CA THR A 81 -0.09 22.46 5.78
C THR A 81 0.54 22.09 4.44
N ILE A 82 -0.25 21.65 3.46
CA ILE A 82 0.28 21.31 2.12
C ILE A 82 0.78 22.56 1.41
N ALA A 83 0.09 23.69 1.52
CA ALA A 83 0.53 24.95 0.93
C ALA A 83 1.91 25.39 1.45
N PHE A 84 2.17 25.23 2.76
CA PHE A 84 3.47 25.49 3.37
C PHE A 84 4.58 24.62 2.77
N PHE A 85 4.34 23.30 2.68
CA PHE A 85 5.31 22.38 2.09
C PHE A 85 5.54 22.66 0.60
N LEU A 86 4.48 23.02 -0.14
CA LEU A 86 4.61 23.43 -1.55
C LEU A 86 5.49 24.66 -1.67
N TYR A 87 5.16 25.72 -0.95
CA TYR A 87 5.87 27.00 -1.05
C TYR A 87 7.36 26.87 -0.71
N HIS A 88 7.69 26.23 0.41
CA HIS A 88 9.08 26.06 0.85
C HIS A 88 9.79 24.93 0.10
N GLY A 89 9.10 23.85 -0.22
CA GLY A 89 9.66 22.72 -0.97
C GLY A 89 10.05 23.10 -2.38
N LEU A 90 9.20 23.84 -3.10
CA LEU A 90 9.50 24.32 -4.44
C LEU A 90 10.67 25.30 -4.47
N LYS A 91 10.91 26.05 -3.38
CA LYS A 91 12.07 26.93 -3.25
C LYS A 91 13.36 26.22 -2.85
N GLY A 92 13.26 25.10 -2.12
CA GLY A 92 14.39 24.45 -1.48
C GLY A 92 14.86 23.14 -2.14
N ILE A 93 14.01 22.47 -2.92
CA ILE A 93 14.37 21.19 -3.56
C ILE A 93 15.14 21.45 -4.85
N SER A 94 16.31 20.81 -4.97
CA SER A 94 17.03 20.80 -6.23
C SER A 94 16.20 20.08 -7.31
N PRO A 95 15.88 20.75 -8.43
CA PRO A 95 14.98 20.19 -9.45
C PRO A 95 15.40 18.84 -9.99
N SER A 96 16.71 18.59 -10.08
CA SER A 96 17.29 17.39 -10.70
C SER A 96 17.34 16.17 -9.80
N TRP A 97 16.94 16.24 -8.51
CA TRP A 97 17.03 15.15 -7.55
C TRP A 97 15.68 14.73 -6.97
N PHE A 98 14.58 15.27 -7.46
CA PHE A 98 13.28 15.14 -6.85
C PHE A 98 12.79 13.69 -6.72
N LEU A 99 12.83 12.89 -7.80
CA LEU A 99 12.33 11.50 -7.76
C LEU A 99 13.17 10.61 -6.83
N LEU A 100 14.49 10.83 -6.80
CA LEU A 100 15.37 10.13 -5.86
C LEU A 100 15.05 10.52 -4.42
N MET A 101 14.87 11.81 -4.14
CA MET A 101 14.51 12.29 -2.80
C MET A 101 13.14 11.77 -2.38
N ALA A 102 12.17 11.72 -3.29
CA ALA A 102 10.85 11.16 -3.04
C ALA A 102 10.94 9.67 -2.63
N PHE A 103 11.76 8.88 -3.31
CA PHE A 103 12.02 7.50 -2.94
C PHE A 103 12.70 7.40 -1.56
N LEU A 104 13.81 8.11 -1.35
CA LEU A 104 14.60 8.01 -0.12
C LEU A 104 13.83 8.48 1.12
N LEU A 105 13.12 9.60 1.03
CA LEU A 105 12.28 10.11 2.13
C LEU A 105 11.16 9.14 2.47
N SER A 106 10.48 8.61 1.44
CA SER A 106 9.42 7.62 1.64
C SER A 106 9.97 6.33 2.25
N ALA A 107 11.15 5.87 1.82
CA ALA A 107 11.79 4.66 2.36
C ALA A 107 12.24 4.84 3.81
N ALA A 108 12.89 5.95 4.13
CA ALA A 108 13.33 6.26 5.49
C ALA A 108 12.13 6.36 6.45
N LEU A 109 11.09 7.09 6.04
CA LEU A 109 9.88 7.26 6.84
C LEU A 109 9.11 5.95 6.98
N SER A 110 9.00 5.17 5.92
CA SER A 110 8.35 3.86 5.96
C SER A 110 9.08 2.88 6.86
N PHE A 111 10.40 2.88 6.84
CA PHE A 111 11.20 2.06 7.75
C PHE A 111 10.97 2.46 9.22
N ALA A 112 10.85 3.76 9.51
CA ALA A 112 10.59 4.26 10.84
C ALA A 112 9.17 3.95 11.34
N LEU A 113 8.15 4.08 10.47
CA LEU A 113 6.73 3.90 10.82
C LEU A 113 6.24 2.46 10.64
N GLY A 114 6.87 1.66 9.79
CA GLY A 114 6.47 0.29 9.47
C GLY A 114 5.15 0.18 8.70
N THR A 115 4.77 1.18 7.90
CA THR A 115 3.51 1.17 7.18
C THR A 115 3.57 1.94 5.85
N SER A 116 3.17 1.27 4.77
CA SER A 116 3.04 1.90 3.46
C SER A 116 1.92 2.93 3.41
N TYR A 117 0.79 2.65 4.05
CA TYR A 117 -0.36 3.57 4.10
C TYR A 117 -0.05 4.86 4.87
N GLY A 118 0.63 4.73 6.02
CA GLY A 118 1.02 5.88 6.83
C GLY A 118 1.92 6.84 6.05
N VAL A 119 2.90 6.31 5.35
CA VAL A 119 3.83 7.11 4.53
C VAL A 119 3.13 7.71 3.32
N THR A 120 2.34 6.93 2.59
CA THR A 120 1.64 7.42 1.40
C THR A 120 0.66 8.52 1.76
N GLY A 121 -0.13 8.35 2.84
CA GLY A 121 -1.10 9.36 3.30
C GLY A 121 -0.48 10.61 3.94
N THR A 122 0.81 10.64 4.19
CA THR A 122 1.54 11.77 4.80
C THR A 122 2.55 12.37 3.82
N CYS A 123 3.78 11.89 3.89
CA CYS A 123 4.87 12.32 3.04
C CYS A 123 4.53 12.15 1.55
N GLY A 124 3.87 11.03 1.19
CA GLY A 124 3.47 10.75 -0.18
C GLY A 124 2.55 11.81 -0.77
N VAL A 125 1.53 12.25 -0.01
CA VAL A 125 0.61 13.30 -0.45
C VAL A 125 1.34 14.64 -0.67
N ILE A 126 2.31 14.98 0.16
CA ILE A 126 3.13 16.18 0.00
C ILE A 126 3.97 16.06 -1.27
N LEU A 127 4.69 14.94 -1.41
CA LEU A 127 5.60 14.71 -2.54
C LEU A 127 4.85 14.66 -3.88
N ILE A 128 3.69 13.99 -3.95
CA ILE A 128 2.92 13.94 -5.21
C ILE A 128 2.33 15.32 -5.57
N THR A 129 2.01 16.13 -4.56
CA THR A 129 1.52 17.50 -4.80
C THR A 129 2.66 18.38 -5.29
N LEU A 130 3.87 18.24 -4.77
CA LEU A 130 5.08 18.89 -5.29
C LEU A 130 5.37 18.45 -6.73
N ALA A 131 5.28 17.15 -7.06
CA ALA A 131 5.43 16.64 -8.42
C ALA A 131 4.44 17.30 -9.39
N ARG A 132 3.17 17.39 -8.97
CA ARG A 132 2.08 17.99 -9.77
C ARG A 132 2.33 19.45 -10.03
N SER A 133 2.76 20.23 -9.03
CA SER A 133 3.10 21.65 -9.17
C SER A 133 4.34 21.87 -10.02
N GLY A 134 5.31 20.95 -9.96
CA GLY A 134 6.56 20.99 -10.69
C GLY A 134 6.50 20.35 -12.08
N ASN A 135 5.30 19.97 -12.55
CA ASN A 135 5.07 19.31 -13.84
C ASN A 135 5.91 18.05 -14.07
N VAL A 136 6.17 17.29 -12.99
CA VAL A 136 6.83 15.98 -13.06
C VAL A 136 5.79 14.91 -13.41
N ASP A 137 6.18 13.90 -14.18
CA ASP A 137 5.33 12.74 -14.45
C ASP A 137 4.83 12.11 -13.13
N LEU A 138 3.51 12.19 -12.90
CA LEU A 138 2.88 11.74 -11.67
C LEU A 138 3.00 10.23 -11.46
N ALA A 139 3.02 9.44 -12.54
CA ALA A 139 3.22 8.00 -12.46
C ALA A 139 4.64 7.66 -11.98
N LEU A 140 5.66 8.39 -12.45
CA LEU A 140 7.04 8.24 -11.97
C LEU A 140 7.18 8.68 -10.51
N ALA A 141 6.59 9.82 -10.14
CA ALA A 141 6.63 10.33 -8.77
C ALA A 141 5.93 9.35 -7.80
N ALA A 142 4.73 8.88 -8.15
CA ALA A 142 4.02 7.87 -7.38
C ALA A 142 4.80 6.55 -7.29
N GLY A 143 5.42 6.11 -8.39
CA GLY A 143 6.28 4.93 -8.41
C GLY A 143 7.47 5.03 -7.46
N ALA A 144 8.10 6.22 -7.37
CA ALA A 144 9.18 6.49 -6.42
C ALA A 144 8.68 6.45 -4.96
N ILE A 145 7.58 7.14 -4.67
CA ILE A 145 6.94 7.19 -3.35
C ILE A 145 6.54 5.79 -2.89
N LEU A 146 5.85 5.03 -3.74
CA LEU A 146 5.37 3.68 -3.43
C LEU A 146 6.52 2.69 -3.29
N SER A 147 7.56 2.78 -4.12
CA SER A 147 8.78 1.97 -3.95
C SER A 147 9.40 2.19 -2.57
N GLY A 148 9.48 3.46 -2.12
CA GLY A 148 9.96 3.79 -0.78
C GLY A 148 9.02 3.30 0.33
N ALA A 149 7.71 3.49 0.17
CA ALA A 149 6.71 3.07 1.14
C ALA A 149 6.75 1.55 1.37
N TYR A 150 6.88 0.76 0.31
CA TYR A 150 6.99 -0.70 0.41
C TYR A 150 8.32 -1.20 0.97
N PHE A 151 9.40 -0.42 0.87
CA PHE A 151 10.67 -0.76 1.51
C PHE A 151 10.51 -0.97 3.01
N GLY A 152 9.90 -0.01 3.71
CA GLY A 152 9.68 -0.12 5.15
C GLY A 152 8.56 -1.07 5.52
N ASP A 153 7.48 -1.12 4.75
CA ASP A 153 6.38 -2.06 4.98
C ASP A 153 6.85 -3.52 4.96
N ARG A 154 7.89 -3.82 4.20
CA ARG A 154 8.54 -5.13 4.17
C ARG A 154 9.66 -5.28 5.21
N CYS A 155 10.56 -4.31 5.33
CA CYS A 155 11.83 -4.46 6.04
C CYS A 155 11.85 -3.87 7.46
N SER A 156 10.79 -3.15 7.89
CA SER A 156 10.78 -2.52 9.22
C SER A 156 10.39 -3.51 10.32
N PRO A 157 11.05 -3.47 11.48
CA PRO A 157 10.61 -4.22 12.65
C PRO A 157 9.27 -3.72 13.23
N MET A 158 8.81 -2.54 12.81
CA MET A 158 7.50 -1.97 13.17
C MET A 158 6.40 -2.39 12.20
N SER A 159 6.73 -3.09 11.11
CA SER A 159 5.76 -3.48 10.09
C SER A 159 4.83 -4.58 10.57
N SER A 160 3.53 -4.36 10.34
CA SER A 160 2.50 -5.37 10.56
C SER A 160 2.66 -6.57 9.62
N CYS A 161 3.09 -6.34 8.38
CA CYS A 161 3.36 -7.41 7.41
C CYS A 161 4.56 -8.27 7.83
N ALA A 162 5.67 -7.65 8.23
CA ALA A 162 6.84 -8.38 8.73
C ALA A 162 6.51 -9.18 10.00
N THR A 163 5.72 -8.61 10.91
CA THR A 163 5.23 -9.29 12.11
C THR A 163 4.33 -10.45 11.77
N LEU A 164 3.42 -10.29 10.80
CA LEU A 164 2.52 -11.35 10.34
C LEU A 164 3.29 -12.51 9.74
N VAL A 165 4.26 -12.25 8.85
CA VAL A 165 5.13 -13.30 8.28
C VAL A 165 5.87 -14.05 9.38
N ALA A 166 6.44 -13.34 10.37
CA ALA A 166 7.13 -13.98 11.48
C ALA A 166 6.19 -14.88 12.33
N ALA A 167 4.97 -14.39 12.57
CA ALA A 167 3.97 -15.11 13.36
C ALA A 167 3.47 -16.38 12.65
N CYS A 168 3.07 -16.29 11.37
CA CYS A 168 2.53 -17.45 10.64
C CYS A 168 3.61 -18.50 10.35
N THR A 169 4.85 -18.10 10.05
CA THR A 169 5.96 -19.04 9.81
C THR A 169 6.62 -19.55 11.10
N GLY A 170 6.27 -19.01 12.27
CA GLY A 170 6.88 -19.36 13.55
C GLY A 170 8.37 -18.98 13.65
N THR A 171 8.76 -17.86 13.06
CA THR A 171 10.13 -17.34 13.03
C THR A 171 10.27 -16.08 13.88
N GLN A 172 11.51 -15.64 14.11
CA GLN A 172 11.79 -14.45 14.91
C GLN A 172 11.80 -13.20 14.03
N LEU A 173 10.98 -12.19 14.37
CA LEU A 173 10.82 -10.94 13.62
C LEU A 173 12.17 -10.24 13.33
N TYR A 174 12.99 -10.01 14.35
CA TYR A 174 14.26 -9.30 14.16
C TYR A 174 15.28 -10.06 13.31
N ALA A 175 15.27 -11.41 13.40
CA ALA A 175 16.09 -12.24 12.52
C ALA A 175 15.61 -12.12 11.07
N ASN A 176 14.29 -12.17 10.85
CA ASN A 176 13.69 -11.97 9.53
C ASN A 176 14.02 -10.59 8.96
N VAL A 177 13.87 -9.53 9.74
CA VAL A 177 14.17 -8.14 9.30
C VAL A 177 15.64 -8.03 8.86
N ARG A 178 16.57 -8.63 9.61
CA ARG A 178 17.99 -8.65 9.23
C ARG A 178 18.22 -9.32 7.86
N GLU A 179 17.57 -10.46 7.61
CA GLU A 179 17.69 -11.16 6.32
C GLU A 179 16.94 -10.39 5.20
N MET A 180 15.78 -9.78 5.50
CA MET A 180 15.07 -8.92 4.57
C MET A 180 15.92 -7.73 4.11
N LEU A 181 16.66 -7.08 5.02
CA LEU A 181 17.56 -5.97 4.69
C LEU A 181 18.72 -6.45 3.78
N LYS A 182 19.30 -7.63 4.05
CA LYS A 182 20.33 -8.20 3.18
C LYS A 182 19.81 -8.46 1.76
N THR A 183 18.63 -9.09 1.65
CA THR A 183 18.01 -9.38 0.36
C THR A 183 17.53 -8.14 -0.38
N ALA A 184 17.25 -7.04 0.33
CA ALA A 184 16.87 -5.76 -0.23
C ALA A 184 18.08 -4.91 -0.68
N ALA A 185 19.29 -5.17 -0.21
CA ALA A 185 20.44 -4.30 -0.44
C ALA A 185 20.71 -4.04 -1.94
N LEU A 186 20.88 -5.10 -2.73
CA LEU A 186 21.10 -4.98 -4.17
C LEU A 186 19.91 -4.32 -4.89
N PRO A 187 18.65 -4.75 -4.71
CA PRO A 187 17.48 -4.08 -5.31
C PRO A 187 17.38 -2.61 -4.94
N THR A 188 17.68 -2.24 -3.70
CA THR A 188 17.63 -0.84 -3.25
C THR A 188 18.69 0.02 -3.95
N VAL A 189 19.92 -0.47 -4.07
CA VAL A 189 20.98 0.22 -4.82
C VAL A 189 20.58 0.42 -6.29
N LEU A 190 20.02 -0.60 -6.93
CA LEU A 190 19.51 -0.49 -8.30
C LEU A 190 18.35 0.51 -8.39
N THR A 191 17.44 0.50 -7.44
CA THR A 191 16.33 1.46 -7.37
C THR A 191 16.83 2.90 -7.21
N ILE A 192 17.82 3.12 -6.35
CA ILE A 192 18.49 4.42 -6.19
C ILE A 192 19.07 4.88 -7.53
N ALA A 193 19.81 4.01 -8.22
CA ALA A 193 20.38 4.33 -9.52
C ALA A 193 19.31 4.66 -10.57
N ILE A 194 18.22 3.88 -10.62
CA ILE A 194 17.09 4.13 -11.53
C ILE A 194 16.46 5.50 -11.24
N PHE A 195 16.09 5.79 -10.00
CA PHE A 195 15.45 7.06 -9.67
C PHE A 195 16.42 8.25 -9.74
N ALA A 196 17.73 8.05 -9.54
CA ALA A 196 18.72 9.07 -9.82
C ALA A 196 18.74 9.44 -11.33
N VAL A 197 18.86 8.44 -12.20
CA VAL A 197 18.82 8.68 -13.67
C VAL A 197 17.49 9.31 -14.11
N LEU A 198 16.36 8.81 -13.59
CA LEU A 198 15.05 9.35 -13.91
C LEU A 198 14.86 10.77 -13.39
N SER A 199 15.44 11.12 -12.24
CA SER A 199 15.43 12.50 -11.71
C SER A 199 16.13 13.48 -12.65
N PHE A 200 17.29 13.10 -13.19
CA PHE A 200 18.00 13.97 -14.16
C PHE A 200 17.26 14.12 -15.48
N ARG A 201 16.51 13.08 -15.90
CA ARG A 201 15.74 13.12 -17.15
C ARG A 201 14.39 13.82 -17.02
N ASN A 202 13.84 13.89 -15.81
CA ASN A 202 12.55 14.49 -15.49
C ASN A 202 12.72 15.49 -14.33
N PRO A 203 13.49 16.56 -14.51
CA PRO A 203 13.65 17.56 -13.46
C PRO A 203 12.31 18.28 -13.23
N ILE A 204 12.12 18.78 -12.02
CA ILE A 204 11.01 19.70 -11.75
C ILE A 204 11.19 20.90 -12.68
N SER A 205 10.17 21.22 -13.45
CA SER A 205 10.16 22.43 -14.27
C SER A 205 10.20 23.66 -13.38
N ALA A 206 10.68 24.80 -13.93
CA ALA A 206 10.67 26.06 -13.21
C ALA A 206 9.25 26.30 -12.66
N VAL A 207 9.17 26.49 -11.35
CA VAL A 207 7.90 26.69 -10.65
C VAL A 207 7.19 27.88 -11.23
N ASP A 208 5.94 27.73 -11.61
CA ASP A 208 5.12 28.84 -12.05
C ASP A 208 5.03 29.86 -10.90
N GLN A 209 5.56 31.04 -11.14
CA GLN A 209 5.55 32.16 -10.17
C GLN A 209 4.12 32.51 -9.75
N THR A 210 3.13 32.26 -10.63
CA THR A 210 1.71 32.48 -10.34
C THR A 210 1.22 31.55 -9.24
N VAL A 211 1.64 30.30 -9.22
CA VAL A 211 1.30 29.33 -8.16
C VAL A 211 1.91 29.76 -6.82
N LEU A 212 3.18 30.18 -6.81
CA LEU A 212 3.82 30.66 -5.58
C LEU A 212 3.15 31.93 -5.04
N ALA A 213 2.81 32.86 -5.91
CA ALA A 213 2.09 34.09 -5.54
C ALA A 213 0.72 33.75 -4.97
N SER A 214 -0.07 32.91 -5.67
CA SER A 214 -1.39 32.45 -5.22
C SER A 214 -1.33 31.72 -3.88
N LEU A 215 -0.29 30.90 -3.62
CA LEU A 215 -0.12 30.24 -2.32
C LEU A 215 0.13 31.26 -1.19
N SER A 216 1.00 32.25 -1.42
CA SER A 216 1.33 33.26 -0.40
C SER A 216 0.22 34.27 -0.14
N GLU A 217 -0.62 34.54 -1.13
CA GLU A 217 -1.77 35.46 -1.02
C GLU A 217 -2.98 34.80 -0.34
N ASN A 218 -3.20 33.51 -0.58
CA ASN A 218 -4.43 32.84 -0.15
C ASN A 218 -4.25 31.95 1.09
N PHE A 219 -3.02 31.70 1.51
CA PHE A 219 -2.74 30.91 2.71
C PHE A 219 -1.81 31.68 3.66
N SER A 220 -2.15 31.64 4.95
CA SER A 220 -1.23 32.04 6.01
C SER A 220 -0.17 30.95 6.16
N LEU A 221 1.03 31.16 5.58
CA LEU A 221 2.15 30.22 5.57
C LEU A 221 2.97 30.32 6.87
N HIS A 222 2.29 30.35 8.02
CA HIS A 222 2.93 30.40 9.33
C HIS A 222 3.49 29.02 9.71
N TRP A 223 4.59 28.97 10.49
CA TRP A 223 5.20 27.72 10.96
C TRP A 223 4.23 26.79 11.72
N ALA A 224 3.19 27.36 12.34
CA ALA A 224 2.14 26.56 12.97
C ALA A 224 1.43 25.60 12.03
N THR A 225 1.41 25.88 10.71
CA THR A 225 0.81 24.98 9.71
C THR A 225 1.55 23.65 9.56
N LEU A 226 2.78 23.55 10.07
CA LEU A 226 3.52 22.28 10.15
C LEU A 226 3.01 21.35 11.26
N LEU A 227 2.30 21.88 12.27
CA LEU A 227 1.90 21.11 13.44
C LEU A 227 1.17 19.79 13.08
N PRO A 228 0.19 19.76 12.15
CA PRO A 228 -0.46 18.51 11.79
C PRO A 228 0.50 17.45 11.22
N ALA A 229 1.47 17.87 10.40
CA ALA A 229 2.47 16.97 9.82
C ALA A 229 3.46 16.49 10.90
N VAL A 230 3.91 17.38 11.77
CA VAL A 230 4.81 17.04 12.89
C VAL A 230 4.14 16.03 13.84
N VAL A 231 2.88 16.26 14.21
CA VAL A 231 2.08 15.33 15.01
C VAL A 231 1.99 13.96 14.36
N MET A 232 1.69 13.95 13.06
CA MET A 232 1.55 12.72 12.28
C MET A 232 2.84 11.91 12.17
N LEU A 233 4.00 12.57 12.20
CA LEU A 233 5.31 11.92 12.15
C LEU A 233 5.82 11.51 13.53
N ILE A 234 5.69 12.37 14.54
CA ILE A 234 6.27 12.14 15.86
C ILE A 234 5.49 11.10 16.66
N LEU A 235 4.15 11.15 16.66
CA LEU A 235 3.37 10.25 17.51
C LEU A 235 3.59 8.76 17.21
N PRO A 236 3.67 8.29 15.95
CA PRO A 236 4.01 6.89 15.66
C PRO A 236 5.43 6.52 16.10
N LEU A 237 6.40 7.45 16.01
CA LEU A 237 7.77 7.22 16.54
C LEU A 237 7.76 7.06 18.06
N LEU A 238 6.81 7.70 18.76
CA LEU A 238 6.55 7.51 20.18
C LEU A 238 5.66 6.28 20.47
N LYS A 239 5.50 5.37 19.51
CA LYS A 239 4.70 4.13 19.60
C LYS A 239 3.18 4.36 19.78
N VAL A 240 2.67 5.55 19.48
CA VAL A 240 1.23 5.79 19.40
C VAL A 240 0.69 5.16 18.14
N PRO A 241 -0.40 4.38 18.19
CA PRO A 241 -1.00 3.79 16.99
C PRO A 241 -1.32 4.84 15.93
N VAL A 242 -0.98 4.55 14.66
CA VAL A 242 -1.10 5.49 13.53
C VAL A 242 -2.51 6.09 13.42
N ARG A 243 -3.56 5.32 13.72
CA ARG A 243 -4.96 5.80 13.74
C ARG A 243 -5.18 7.00 14.66
N TRP A 244 -4.55 7.00 15.84
CA TRP A 244 -4.64 8.11 16.80
C TRP A 244 -3.79 9.31 16.35
N ALA A 245 -2.60 9.05 15.80
CA ALA A 245 -1.78 10.10 15.21
C ALA A 245 -2.53 10.85 14.10
N MET A 246 -3.22 10.11 13.22
CA MET A 246 -4.09 10.67 12.19
C MET A 246 -5.24 11.48 12.78
N ALA A 247 -5.95 10.96 13.76
CA ALA A 247 -7.07 11.67 14.39
C ALA A 247 -6.62 12.98 15.06
N ILE A 248 -5.52 12.94 15.82
CA ILE A 248 -4.97 14.14 16.47
C ILE A 248 -4.48 15.15 15.40
N SER A 249 -3.79 14.68 14.36
CA SER A 249 -3.38 15.51 13.22
C SER A 249 -4.57 16.18 12.54
N ALA A 250 -5.68 15.44 12.34
CA ALA A 250 -6.93 16.00 11.78
C ALA A 250 -7.51 17.10 12.68
N VAL A 251 -7.55 16.88 13.99
CA VAL A 251 -8.04 17.89 14.97
C VAL A 251 -7.15 19.14 14.94
N CYS A 252 -5.82 18.97 14.94
CA CYS A 252 -4.89 20.09 14.81
C CYS A 252 -5.11 20.87 13.51
N ALA A 253 -5.21 20.16 12.38
CA ALA A 253 -5.45 20.77 11.07
C ALA A 253 -6.80 21.49 11.01
N PHE A 254 -7.84 20.91 11.60
CA PHE A 254 -9.16 21.56 11.70
C PHE A 254 -9.09 22.88 12.49
N GLY A 255 -8.42 22.85 13.65
CA GLY A 255 -8.20 24.06 14.43
C GLY A 255 -7.46 25.14 13.67
N LEU A 256 -6.40 24.78 12.92
CA LEU A 256 -5.64 25.72 12.09
C LEU A 256 -6.48 26.24 10.90
N THR A 257 -7.32 25.40 10.30
CA THR A 257 -8.24 25.80 9.22
C THR A 257 -9.18 26.92 9.70
N VAL A 258 -9.72 26.80 10.92
CA VAL A 258 -10.65 27.80 11.47
C VAL A 258 -9.91 29.00 12.02
N LEU A 259 -8.88 28.78 12.86
CA LEU A 259 -8.24 29.87 13.63
C LEU A 259 -7.18 30.62 12.83
N LEU A 260 -6.39 29.94 12.01
CA LEU A 260 -5.28 30.56 11.28
C LEU A 260 -5.66 30.95 9.87
N GLN A 261 -6.44 30.10 9.14
CA GLN A 261 -6.87 30.39 7.80
C GLN A 261 -8.22 31.17 7.76
N GLY A 262 -8.86 31.39 8.92
CA GLY A 262 -10.11 32.17 9.02
C GLY A 262 -11.32 31.50 8.35
N MET A 263 -11.27 30.21 8.08
CA MET A 263 -12.40 29.52 7.43
C MET A 263 -13.57 29.36 8.40
N PRO A 264 -14.80 29.74 8.01
CA PRO A 264 -16.00 29.54 8.85
C PRO A 264 -16.15 28.06 9.26
N LEU A 265 -16.56 27.81 10.50
CA LEU A 265 -16.68 26.49 11.08
C LEU A 265 -17.52 25.53 10.22
N GLY A 266 -18.68 26.00 9.68
CA GLY A 266 -19.53 25.20 8.82
C GLY A 266 -18.87 24.81 7.49
N VAL A 267 -18.03 25.70 6.93
CA VAL A 267 -17.27 25.42 5.70
C VAL A 267 -16.14 24.42 5.99
N ALA A 268 -15.44 24.56 7.13
CA ALA A 268 -14.42 23.61 7.55
C ALA A 268 -14.99 22.19 7.78
N LEU A 269 -16.16 22.07 8.40
CA LEU A 269 -16.88 20.80 8.54
C LEU A 269 -17.28 20.22 7.18
N ARG A 270 -17.84 21.04 6.29
CA ARG A 270 -18.18 20.61 4.92
C ARG A 270 -16.94 20.14 4.15
N THR A 271 -15.82 20.84 4.28
CA THR A 271 -14.53 20.48 3.68
C THR A 271 -14.05 19.12 4.20
N SER A 272 -14.18 18.85 5.49
CA SER A 272 -13.81 17.56 6.08
C SER A 272 -14.58 16.38 5.46
N VAL A 273 -15.83 16.62 5.07
CA VAL A 273 -16.71 15.59 4.50
C VAL A 273 -16.57 15.50 2.98
N LEU A 274 -16.71 16.61 2.26
CA LEU A 274 -16.76 16.63 0.80
C LEU A 274 -15.40 16.83 0.12
N GLY A 275 -14.37 17.22 0.88
CA GLY A 275 -13.06 17.56 0.37
C GLY A 275 -12.84 19.06 0.21
N PHE A 276 -11.56 19.44 0.09
CA PHE A 276 -11.16 20.84 -0.10
C PHE A 276 -11.23 21.20 -1.58
N GLN A 277 -11.76 22.37 -1.88
CA GLN A 277 -11.81 22.97 -3.21
C GLN A 277 -11.38 24.43 -3.08
N PRO A 278 -10.17 24.80 -3.54
CA PRO A 278 -9.73 26.18 -3.56
C PRO A 278 -10.53 26.99 -4.57
N VAL A 279 -10.71 28.28 -4.28
CA VAL A 279 -11.44 29.19 -5.16
C VAL A 279 -10.62 29.54 -6.39
N GLN A 280 -9.30 29.62 -6.25
CA GLN A 280 -8.38 30.03 -7.30
C GLN A 280 -8.16 28.88 -8.31
N PRO A 281 -8.38 29.13 -9.62
CA PRO A 281 -8.25 28.09 -10.66
C PRO A 281 -6.86 27.45 -10.70
N GLU A 282 -5.80 28.22 -10.47
CA GLU A 282 -4.40 27.78 -10.49
C GLU A 282 -4.12 26.75 -9.38
N LEU A 283 -4.80 26.87 -8.25
CA LEU A 283 -4.65 25.97 -7.10
C LEU A 283 -5.60 24.76 -7.17
N GLN A 284 -6.64 24.79 -8.02
CA GLN A 284 -7.62 23.71 -8.10
C GLN A 284 -6.98 22.38 -8.55
N SER A 285 -6.11 22.42 -9.56
CA SER A 285 -5.43 21.22 -10.07
C SER A 285 -4.49 20.58 -9.04
N ILE A 286 -4.00 21.37 -8.08
CA ILE A 286 -2.98 20.99 -7.10
C ILE A 286 -3.59 20.64 -5.75
N LEU A 287 -4.52 21.45 -5.24
CA LEU A 287 -5.02 21.36 -3.87
C LEU A 287 -6.44 20.81 -3.76
N THR A 288 -7.17 20.51 -4.85
CA THR A 288 -8.49 19.88 -4.76
C THR A 288 -8.38 18.43 -4.26
N GLY A 289 -9.27 18.03 -3.37
CA GLY A 289 -9.44 16.62 -2.98
C GLY A 289 -9.50 16.35 -1.49
N GLY A 290 -9.43 15.07 -1.14
CA GLY A 290 -9.65 14.58 0.22
C GLY A 290 -11.15 14.55 0.57
N GLY A 291 -11.43 14.54 1.87
CA GLY A 291 -12.78 14.42 2.42
C GLY A 291 -13.20 12.96 2.64
N LEU A 292 -14.09 12.78 3.59
CA LEU A 292 -14.64 11.46 3.95
C LEU A 292 -15.23 10.73 2.73
N VAL A 293 -15.94 11.46 1.86
CA VAL A 293 -16.61 10.91 0.67
C VAL A 293 -15.60 10.31 -0.31
N SER A 294 -14.40 10.85 -0.42
CA SER A 294 -13.36 10.34 -1.33
C SER A 294 -12.92 8.91 -1.00
N MET A 295 -13.11 8.46 0.23
CA MET A 295 -12.71 7.13 0.70
C MET A 295 -13.83 6.10 0.66
N ILE A 296 -15.07 6.48 0.33
CA ILE A 296 -16.22 5.56 0.31
C ILE A 296 -16.00 4.41 -0.67
N SER A 297 -15.53 4.69 -1.88
CA SER A 297 -15.25 3.65 -2.88
C SER A 297 -14.21 2.65 -2.37
N THR A 298 -13.17 3.13 -1.71
CA THR A 298 -12.14 2.30 -1.08
C THR A 298 -12.73 1.42 0.03
N CYS A 299 -13.60 1.99 0.88
CA CYS A 299 -14.29 1.22 1.94
C CYS A 299 -15.17 0.11 1.35
N ILE A 300 -15.90 0.39 0.27
CA ILE A 300 -16.73 -0.62 -0.42
C ILE A 300 -15.85 -1.74 -0.99
N ILE A 301 -14.73 -1.41 -1.64
CA ILE A 301 -13.78 -2.39 -2.16
C ILE A 301 -13.29 -3.29 -1.02
N VAL A 302 -12.80 -2.71 0.06
CA VAL A 302 -12.26 -3.44 1.22
C VAL A 302 -13.31 -4.36 1.85
N PHE A 303 -14.51 -3.86 2.04
CA PHE A 303 -15.59 -4.63 2.64
C PHE A 303 -16.01 -5.79 1.74
N THR A 304 -16.23 -5.53 0.44
CA THR A 304 -16.65 -6.56 -0.52
C THR A 304 -15.58 -7.66 -0.68
N THR A 305 -14.31 -7.29 -0.74
CA THR A 305 -13.20 -8.26 -0.84
C THR A 305 -13.11 -9.13 0.42
N SER A 306 -13.33 -8.56 1.59
CA SER A 306 -13.34 -9.30 2.86
C SER A 306 -14.52 -10.28 2.95
N LEU A 307 -15.70 -9.91 2.44
CA LEU A 307 -16.86 -10.79 2.42
C LEU A 307 -16.59 -12.08 1.63
N TYR A 308 -16.11 -11.96 0.39
CA TYR A 308 -15.87 -13.17 -0.39
C TYR A 308 -14.61 -13.93 0.03
N ALA A 309 -13.60 -13.24 0.59
CA ALA A 309 -12.47 -13.91 1.20
C ALA A 309 -12.91 -14.84 2.34
N GLY A 310 -13.86 -14.40 3.17
CA GLY A 310 -14.46 -15.23 4.21
C GLY A 310 -15.19 -16.46 3.68
N ILE A 311 -15.91 -16.32 2.55
CA ILE A 311 -16.55 -17.46 1.90
C ILE A 311 -15.49 -18.46 1.38
N LEU A 312 -14.50 -17.98 0.63
CA LEU A 312 -13.45 -18.82 0.04
C LEU A 312 -12.65 -19.58 1.09
N GLU A 313 -12.31 -18.92 2.19
CA GLU A 313 -11.64 -19.56 3.34
C GLU A 313 -12.55 -20.60 4.01
N GLY A 314 -13.82 -20.25 4.27
CA GLY A 314 -14.77 -21.12 4.96
C GLY A 314 -15.15 -22.39 4.18
N ILE A 315 -15.17 -22.35 2.84
CA ILE A 315 -15.43 -23.52 1.99
C ILE A 315 -14.15 -24.29 1.61
N ASP A 316 -13.00 -23.91 2.18
CA ASP A 316 -11.69 -24.46 1.85
C ASP A 316 -11.44 -24.54 0.32
N ALA A 317 -11.70 -23.42 -0.35
CA ALA A 317 -11.63 -23.34 -1.82
C ALA A 317 -10.24 -23.64 -2.37
N LEU A 318 -9.20 -23.58 -1.54
CA LEU A 318 -7.81 -23.79 -1.91
C LEU A 318 -7.30 -25.23 -1.69
N ALA A 319 -8.07 -26.11 -1.06
CA ALA A 319 -7.67 -27.50 -0.81
C ALA A 319 -7.15 -28.23 -2.08
N PRO A 320 -7.77 -28.07 -3.27
CA PRO A 320 -7.26 -28.69 -4.48
C PRO A 320 -5.92 -28.11 -4.98
N ALA A 321 -5.54 -26.91 -4.50
CA ALA A 321 -4.34 -26.21 -4.94
C ALA A 321 -3.05 -26.85 -4.39
N HIS A 322 -3.09 -27.53 -3.24
CA HIS A 322 -1.89 -28.16 -2.64
C HIS A 322 -1.16 -29.11 -3.59
N ALA A 323 -1.91 -29.99 -4.30
CA ALA A 323 -1.31 -30.91 -5.26
C ALA A 323 -0.70 -30.18 -6.46
N TRP A 324 -1.31 -29.07 -6.89
CA TRP A 324 -0.78 -28.23 -7.98
C TRP A 324 0.49 -27.49 -7.52
N VAL A 325 0.49 -26.91 -6.33
CA VAL A 325 1.65 -26.24 -5.73
C VAL A 325 2.84 -27.20 -5.62
N GLU A 326 2.59 -28.44 -5.17
CA GLU A 326 3.65 -29.43 -5.05
C GLU A 326 4.29 -29.79 -6.39
N ARG A 327 3.45 -30.06 -7.43
CA ARG A 327 3.93 -30.31 -8.80
C ARG A 327 4.69 -29.13 -9.38
N LEU A 328 4.24 -27.91 -9.10
CA LEU A 328 4.89 -26.69 -9.55
C LEU A 328 6.25 -26.53 -8.88
N ALA A 329 6.33 -26.75 -7.57
CA ALA A 329 7.58 -26.69 -6.80
C ALA A 329 8.62 -27.74 -7.24
N GLU A 330 8.16 -28.89 -7.76
CA GLU A 330 9.04 -29.89 -8.39
C GLU A 330 9.65 -29.39 -9.70
N LYS A 331 8.84 -28.70 -10.52
CA LYS A 331 9.27 -28.26 -11.87
C LYS A 331 10.13 -27.01 -11.87
N ILE A 332 9.76 -26.01 -11.10
CA ILE A 332 10.37 -24.66 -11.18
C ILE A 332 11.08 -24.24 -9.88
N GLY A 333 11.01 -25.06 -8.81
CA GLY A 333 11.63 -24.76 -7.52
C GLY A 333 10.74 -23.99 -6.58
N LEU A 334 11.16 -23.84 -5.32
CA LEU A 334 10.34 -23.30 -4.21
C LEU A 334 9.99 -21.81 -4.41
N PHE A 335 10.97 -20.95 -4.67
CA PHE A 335 10.74 -19.51 -4.75
C PHE A 335 9.91 -19.09 -5.98
N PRO A 336 10.19 -19.57 -7.21
CA PRO A 336 9.30 -19.29 -8.35
C PRO A 336 7.88 -19.78 -8.11
N THR A 337 7.70 -20.91 -7.41
CA THR A 337 6.38 -21.39 -7.01
C THR A 337 5.72 -20.45 -6.02
N SER A 338 6.47 -19.95 -5.01
CA SER A 338 5.97 -18.93 -4.09
C SER A 338 5.50 -17.68 -4.84
N MET A 339 6.28 -17.18 -5.81
CA MET A 339 5.88 -16.05 -6.63
C MET A 339 4.57 -16.30 -7.41
N ALA A 340 4.44 -17.47 -8.04
CA ALA A 340 3.25 -17.83 -8.80
C ALA A 340 2.01 -17.99 -7.90
N VAL A 341 2.17 -18.64 -6.75
CA VAL A 341 1.11 -18.82 -5.74
C VAL A 341 0.68 -17.45 -5.21
N SER A 342 1.63 -16.61 -4.79
CA SER A 342 1.36 -15.26 -4.30
C SER A 342 0.63 -14.40 -5.33
N ALA A 343 1.00 -14.49 -6.62
CA ALA A 343 0.34 -13.74 -7.68
C ALA A 343 -1.14 -14.14 -7.83
N VAL A 344 -1.44 -15.43 -7.78
CA VAL A 344 -2.82 -15.94 -7.83
C VAL A 344 -3.58 -15.51 -6.58
N LEU A 345 -3.00 -15.73 -5.41
CA LEU A 345 -3.66 -15.41 -4.13
C LEU A 345 -3.92 -13.90 -3.97
N ALA A 346 -2.93 -13.06 -4.30
CA ALA A 346 -3.10 -11.60 -4.27
C ALA A 346 -4.19 -11.12 -5.24
N SER A 347 -4.27 -11.76 -6.40
CA SER A 347 -5.30 -11.43 -7.42
C SER A 347 -6.70 -11.84 -6.98
N VAL A 348 -6.83 -12.93 -6.23
CA VAL A 348 -8.12 -13.46 -5.77
C VAL A 348 -8.56 -12.80 -4.46
N PHE A 349 -7.69 -12.75 -3.47
CA PHE A 349 -8.05 -12.22 -2.14
C PHE A 349 -7.95 -10.71 -2.04
N CYS A 350 -7.23 -10.06 -2.97
CA CYS A 350 -7.11 -8.59 -3.05
C CYS A 350 -6.59 -7.93 -1.75
N ASN A 351 -5.97 -8.70 -0.87
CA ASN A 351 -5.54 -8.28 0.46
C ASN A 351 -4.18 -8.90 0.79
N GLN A 352 -3.19 -8.06 1.09
CA GLN A 352 -1.81 -8.47 1.37
C GLN A 352 -1.70 -9.42 2.58
N ALA A 353 -2.42 -9.13 3.67
CA ALA A 353 -2.35 -9.95 4.87
C ALA A 353 -2.95 -11.36 4.64
N VAL A 354 -4.07 -11.43 3.93
CA VAL A 354 -4.68 -12.71 3.55
C VAL A 354 -3.77 -13.48 2.59
N THR A 355 -3.16 -12.79 1.63
CA THR A 355 -2.18 -13.41 0.71
C THR A 355 -1.04 -14.06 1.48
N VAL A 356 -0.44 -13.36 2.45
CA VAL A 356 0.65 -13.88 3.28
C VAL A 356 0.23 -15.11 4.09
N LEU A 357 -0.96 -15.10 4.70
CA LEU A 357 -1.48 -16.25 5.46
C LEU A 357 -1.74 -17.46 4.56
N MET A 358 -2.34 -17.24 3.40
CA MET A 358 -2.63 -18.30 2.43
C MET A 358 -1.35 -18.84 1.76
N ASP A 359 -0.36 -17.99 1.52
CA ASP A 359 0.97 -18.40 1.05
C ASP A 359 1.60 -19.40 2.03
N GLU A 360 1.59 -19.09 3.32
CA GLU A 360 2.12 -20.00 4.33
C GLU A 360 1.37 -21.32 4.31
N GLN A 361 0.05 -21.31 4.34
CA GLN A 361 -0.78 -22.52 4.37
C GLN A 361 -0.52 -23.41 3.15
N LEU A 362 -0.41 -22.85 1.95
CA LEU A 362 -0.21 -23.63 0.72
C LEU A 362 1.24 -24.09 0.51
N LEU A 363 2.22 -23.32 0.98
CA LEU A 363 3.64 -23.57 0.70
C LEU A 363 4.34 -24.38 1.78
N ALA A 364 3.91 -24.30 3.06
CA ALA A 364 4.64 -24.86 4.21
C ALA A 364 4.97 -26.35 4.04
N ASP A 365 4.01 -27.17 3.58
CA ASP A 365 4.23 -28.59 3.36
C ASP A 365 5.26 -28.87 2.26
N SER A 366 5.21 -28.12 1.16
CA SER A 366 6.18 -28.25 0.06
C SER A 366 7.60 -27.87 0.48
N TYR A 367 7.75 -26.87 1.35
CA TYR A 367 9.03 -26.47 1.94
C TYR A 367 9.55 -27.53 2.90
N ARG A 368 8.70 -28.02 3.80
CA ARG A 368 9.04 -29.08 4.77
C ARG A 368 9.51 -30.36 4.07
N LYS A 369 8.79 -30.84 3.05
CA LYS A 369 9.12 -32.04 2.29
C LYS A 369 10.49 -31.94 1.59
N ARG A 370 10.92 -30.73 1.25
CA ARG A 370 12.23 -30.46 0.60
C ARG A 370 13.33 -30.06 1.57
N GLY A 371 13.09 -30.17 2.88
CA GLY A 371 14.07 -29.85 3.92
C GLY A 371 14.43 -28.36 4.01
N ALA A 372 13.58 -27.48 3.46
CA ALA A 372 13.77 -26.04 3.58
C ALA A 372 13.37 -25.54 4.98
N SER A 373 14.13 -24.58 5.51
CA SER A 373 13.86 -24.03 6.84
C SER A 373 12.63 -23.11 6.86
N ARG A 374 12.03 -22.93 8.05
CA ARG A 374 10.95 -21.96 8.26
C ARG A 374 11.40 -20.54 7.93
N THR A 375 12.66 -20.21 8.18
CA THR A 375 13.25 -18.92 7.81
C THR A 375 13.33 -18.74 6.29
N GLU A 376 13.62 -19.81 5.54
CA GLU A 376 13.58 -19.76 4.07
C GLU A 376 12.15 -19.50 3.58
N LEU A 377 11.14 -20.16 4.13
CA LEU A 377 9.73 -19.89 3.81
C LEU A 377 9.36 -18.46 4.14
N ALA A 378 9.73 -17.95 5.32
CA ALA A 378 9.47 -16.56 5.72
C ALA A 378 10.09 -15.55 4.74
N MET A 379 11.34 -15.79 4.30
CA MET A 379 12.01 -14.94 3.33
C MET A 379 11.36 -15.00 1.96
N ASP A 380 10.96 -16.18 1.50
CA ASP A 380 10.32 -16.35 0.21
C ASP A 380 8.94 -15.65 0.19
N ILE A 381 8.13 -15.78 1.23
CA ILE A 381 6.85 -15.04 1.37
C ILE A 381 7.09 -13.53 1.44
N SER A 382 8.12 -13.08 2.16
CA SER A 382 8.46 -11.65 2.26
C SER A 382 8.93 -11.07 0.92
N ASN A 383 9.56 -11.88 0.07
CA ASN A 383 10.04 -11.49 -1.26
C ASN A 383 9.01 -11.73 -2.38
N SER A 384 7.91 -12.43 -2.10
CA SER A 384 6.79 -12.68 -3.03
C SER A 384 5.49 -12.07 -2.53
N GLY A 385 4.77 -12.71 -1.62
CA GLY A 385 3.40 -12.34 -1.22
C GLY A 385 3.24 -10.90 -0.74
N VAL A 386 4.18 -10.43 0.09
CA VAL A 386 4.16 -9.06 0.60
C VAL A 386 4.30 -8.02 -0.53
N LEU A 387 5.12 -8.29 -1.53
CA LEU A 387 5.42 -7.35 -2.62
C LEU A 387 4.45 -7.51 -3.80
N ILE A 388 4.16 -8.75 -4.20
CA ILE A 388 3.29 -9.04 -5.36
C ILE A 388 1.88 -8.52 -5.12
N ALA A 389 1.39 -8.53 -3.87
CA ALA A 389 0.11 -7.90 -3.53
C ALA A 389 0.07 -6.40 -3.86
N GLY A 390 1.22 -5.72 -3.83
CA GLY A 390 1.38 -4.32 -4.26
C GLY A 390 1.49 -4.12 -5.78
N LEU A 391 1.51 -5.19 -6.57
CA LEU A 391 1.54 -5.14 -8.04
C LEU A 391 0.19 -5.45 -8.68
N VAL A 392 -0.77 -5.95 -7.89
CA VAL A 392 -2.11 -6.29 -8.36
C VAL A 392 -3.00 -5.05 -8.28
N PRO A 393 -3.43 -4.46 -9.41
CA PRO A 393 -4.08 -3.14 -9.45
C PRO A 393 -5.34 -3.01 -8.59
N TRP A 394 -6.06 -4.10 -8.39
CA TRP A 394 -7.28 -4.16 -7.58
C TRP A 394 -7.07 -4.63 -6.15
N SER A 395 -5.84 -4.95 -5.79
CA SER A 395 -5.49 -5.26 -4.39
C SER A 395 -5.54 -3.99 -3.54
N ILE A 396 -6.10 -4.12 -2.33
CA ILE A 396 -6.13 -3.04 -1.33
C ILE A 396 -4.73 -2.50 -1.05
N ALA A 397 -3.73 -3.37 -1.11
CA ALA A 397 -2.34 -3.02 -0.87
C ALA A 397 -1.83 -1.87 -1.73
N ILE A 398 -2.29 -1.76 -2.99
CA ILE A 398 -1.86 -0.71 -3.92
C ILE A 398 -2.98 0.27 -4.28
N SER A 399 -4.24 -0.18 -4.40
CA SER A 399 -5.35 0.68 -4.80
C SER A 399 -5.61 1.81 -3.79
N VAL A 400 -5.44 1.54 -2.49
CA VAL A 400 -5.57 2.55 -1.44
C VAL A 400 -4.45 3.59 -1.53
N PRO A 401 -3.15 3.24 -1.55
CA PRO A 401 -2.06 4.18 -1.81
C PRO A 401 -2.25 5.02 -3.06
N LEU A 402 -2.64 4.41 -4.19
CA LEU A 402 -2.89 5.15 -5.44
C LEU A 402 -4.04 6.17 -5.29
N SER A 403 -5.12 5.79 -4.60
CA SER A 403 -6.23 6.70 -4.31
C SER A 403 -5.80 7.86 -3.42
N MET A 404 -4.93 7.64 -2.42
CA MET A 404 -4.37 8.70 -1.57
C MET A 404 -3.52 9.69 -2.38
N LEU A 405 -2.76 9.20 -3.35
CA LEU A 405 -1.92 10.03 -4.22
C LEU A 405 -2.73 10.68 -5.36
N ASN A 406 -3.97 10.26 -5.56
CA ASN A 406 -4.82 10.65 -6.70
C ASN A 406 -4.11 10.44 -8.05
N VAL A 407 -3.62 9.19 -8.25
CA VAL A 407 -2.90 8.73 -9.44
C VAL A 407 -3.49 7.39 -9.87
N GLY A 408 -3.46 7.11 -11.17
CA GLY A 408 -4.00 5.88 -11.75
C GLY A 408 -3.06 4.66 -11.63
N ASN A 409 -3.51 3.54 -12.18
CA ASN A 409 -2.78 2.26 -12.12
C ASN A 409 -1.47 2.25 -12.93
N GLU A 410 -1.25 3.24 -13.82
CA GLU A 410 -0.01 3.41 -14.58
C GLU A 410 1.22 3.57 -13.67
N ALA A 411 1.03 4.09 -12.46
CA ALA A 411 2.08 4.24 -11.45
C ALA A 411 2.64 2.89 -10.98
N ILE A 412 1.86 1.80 -11.02
CA ILE A 412 2.30 0.46 -10.60
C ILE A 412 3.51 0.02 -11.42
N LEU A 413 3.49 0.28 -12.73
CA LEU A 413 4.60 -0.07 -13.62
C LEU A 413 5.90 0.70 -13.30
N ARG A 414 5.81 1.77 -12.53
CA ARG A 414 6.95 2.61 -12.11
C ARG A 414 7.45 2.28 -10.70
N CYS A 415 6.84 1.31 -10.00
CA CYS A 415 7.25 0.88 -8.65
C CYS A 415 8.50 -0.03 -8.71
N ALA A 416 9.64 0.54 -9.06
CA ALA A 416 10.87 -0.20 -9.37
C ALA A 416 11.28 -1.18 -8.27
N LEU A 417 11.27 -0.79 -7.00
CA LEU A 417 11.72 -1.64 -5.89
C LEU A 417 10.86 -2.89 -5.73
N ILE A 418 9.54 -2.77 -5.92
CA ILE A 418 8.60 -3.87 -5.75
C ILE A 418 8.87 -5.00 -6.75
N TYR A 419 9.29 -4.64 -7.98
CA TYR A 419 9.71 -5.62 -9.00
C TYR A 419 11.13 -6.12 -8.76
N LEU A 420 12.05 -5.23 -8.43
CA LEU A 420 13.47 -5.56 -8.33
C LEU A 420 13.78 -6.54 -7.20
N ILE A 421 13.06 -6.47 -6.07
CA ILE A 421 13.31 -7.38 -4.96
C ILE A 421 13.10 -8.84 -5.38
N PRO A 422 11.93 -9.29 -5.85
CA PRO A 422 11.73 -10.67 -6.27
C PRO A 422 12.63 -11.07 -7.44
N LEU A 423 12.85 -10.18 -8.41
CA LEU A 423 13.69 -10.47 -9.58
C LEU A 423 15.17 -10.64 -9.22
N CYS A 424 15.72 -9.81 -8.34
CA CYS A 424 17.09 -9.95 -7.89
C CYS A 424 17.26 -11.12 -6.92
N TYR A 425 16.25 -11.40 -6.09
CA TYR A 425 16.31 -12.50 -5.14
C TYR A 425 16.31 -13.87 -5.84
N LEU A 426 15.62 -14.01 -6.96
CA LEU A 426 15.55 -15.26 -7.72
C LEU A 426 16.95 -15.86 -8.03
N PRO A 427 17.90 -15.15 -8.67
CA PRO A 427 19.23 -15.67 -8.92
C PRO A 427 20.15 -15.68 -7.68
N THR A 428 19.90 -14.77 -6.70
CA THR A 428 20.78 -14.61 -5.54
C THR A 428 20.38 -15.47 -4.35
N LYS A 429 19.21 -16.09 -4.36
CA LYS A 429 18.68 -16.89 -3.24
C LYS A 429 19.69 -17.94 -2.73
N ARG A 430 20.43 -18.59 -3.63
CA ARG A 430 21.43 -19.60 -3.27
C ARG A 430 22.53 -19.07 -2.34
N PHE A 431 22.89 -17.78 -2.45
CA PHE A 431 23.92 -17.16 -1.60
C PHE A 431 23.41 -16.92 -0.18
N PHE A 432 22.11 -16.68 -0.03
CA PHE A 432 21.47 -16.47 1.26
C PHE A 432 21.14 -17.79 1.99
N ARG A 433 20.90 -18.89 1.24
CA ARG A 433 20.69 -20.23 1.78
C ARG A 433 21.86 -20.75 2.63
N ALA A 434 23.07 -20.48 2.20
CA ALA A 434 24.28 -20.96 2.86
C ALA A 434 24.46 -20.41 4.29
N GLY A 435 23.83 -19.25 4.61
CA GLY A 435 23.88 -18.64 5.95
C GLY A 435 22.71 -19.06 6.88
N GLN A 436 21.75 -19.85 6.40
CA GLN A 436 20.52 -20.18 7.13
C GLN A 436 20.50 -21.60 7.72
N ASN A 437 21.57 -22.37 7.56
CA ASN A 437 21.69 -23.66 8.24
C ASN A 437 21.69 -23.41 9.76
N PRO A 438 20.73 -23.99 10.54
CA PRO A 438 20.80 -23.91 11.99
C PRO A 438 22.14 -24.52 12.45
N PRO A 439 22.75 -24.01 13.52
CA PRO A 439 23.79 -24.76 14.19
C PRO A 439 23.15 -26.09 14.55
N SER A 440 23.71 -27.17 14.01
CA SER A 440 23.33 -28.53 14.36
C SER A 440 23.00 -28.58 15.84
N GLU A 441 21.81 -29.08 16.18
CA GLU A 441 21.56 -29.65 17.50
C GLU A 441 22.75 -30.57 17.81
N ARG A 442 23.71 -30.04 18.52
CA ARG A 442 24.70 -30.84 19.20
C ARG A 442 24.05 -31.26 20.52
N THR A 443 23.66 -32.51 20.51
CA THR A 443 23.34 -33.38 21.65
C THR A 443 23.71 -32.84 23.01
#